data_84db40fa368ccefb04d230ff21a4b3df
#
_entry.id   84db40fa368ccefb04d230ff21a4b3df
#
_cell.length_a   1.000
_cell.length_b   1.000
_cell.length_c   1.000
_cell.angle_alpha   90.00
_cell.angle_beta   90.00
_cell.angle_gamma   90.00
#
_symmetry.space_group_name_H-M   'P 1'
#
loop_
_entity.id
_entity.type
_entity.pdbx_description
1 polymer ?
#
loop_
_entity_poly.entity_id
_entity_poly.type
_entity_poly.pdbx_seq_one_letter_code
_entity_poly.pdbx_strand_id
1 'polypeptide(L)'
;MTLIAFELSGETPEIPTAEIVGVLESENIPFSFKCQLEQVFIIETPGIDAGLTDILASRLAMTRHIIEVSGVSPANLTDIISMAEKVDFSNLNSLTYIVRAKKIKRKSHISSEDIERGIGKVLYDRGYRADLVNPCIQYRAIVSDNTCIFGPVIASIDSSAFERRKPHNKPFFYPGVLMPKLAQALVNIARVKEGSVVLDPYCGTGGIMVEAGLIGASTLGCDVQRKVLIGAKINLDFYSVNYSLMFQDAGSMALRNNCVDCIVTDPPYGRSALIQARSLDTLMQDSLCEMYRVLRPKGRLVLVSERPVETWAQNAGFRMADLFTQRVHRSLTRRITVLDK
;
A
#
# COMPACT_ATOMS: atom_id res chain seq x y z
N MET A 1 -16.04 -16.35 11.22
CA MET A 1 -14.97 -15.32 11.25
C MET A 1 -13.67 -15.98 10.86
N THR A 2 -12.97 -15.42 9.87
CA THR A 2 -11.73 -15.97 9.32
C THR A 2 -10.57 -15.05 9.70
N LEU A 3 -9.45 -15.63 10.11
CA LEU A 3 -8.21 -14.88 10.36
C LEU A 3 -7.41 -14.79 9.07
N ILE A 4 -7.02 -13.56 8.72
CA ILE A 4 -6.22 -13.28 7.54
C ILE A 4 -4.92 -12.61 7.99
N ALA A 5 -3.81 -13.15 7.54
CA ALA A 5 -2.47 -12.60 7.75
C ALA A 5 -1.92 -12.00 6.45
N PHE A 6 -1.40 -10.80 6.54
CA PHE A 6 -0.70 -10.11 5.46
C PHE A 6 0.80 -10.15 5.73
N GLU A 7 1.55 -10.77 4.83
CA GLU A 7 3.03 -10.71 4.86
C GLU A 7 3.51 -9.41 4.25
N LEU A 8 4.01 -8.49 5.06
CA LEU A 8 4.40 -7.14 4.65
C LEU A 8 5.78 -7.11 3.99
N SER A 9 6.02 -6.11 3.15
CA SER A 9 7.29 -5.96 2.41
C SER A 9 8.51 -5.70 3.31
N GLY A 10 8.30 -5.09 4.47
CA GLY A 10 9.36 -4.75 5.43
C GLY A 10 10.15 -3.49 5.07
N GLU A 11 9.75 -2.74 4.04
CA GLU A 11 10.42 -1.51 3.62
C GLU A 11 10.21 -0.35 4.61
N THR A 12 9.03 -0.31 5.23
CA THR A 12 8.66 0.66 6.28
C THR A 12 7.79 -0.03 7.33
N PRO A 13 7.83 0.39 8.60
CA PRO A 13 7.10 -0.34 9.65
C PRO A 13 5.57 -0.18 9.56
N GLU A 14 5.07 1.02 9.27
CA GLU A 14 3.66 1.41 9.50
C GLU A 14 2.85 1.59 8.20
N ILE A 15 3.49 2.06 7.14
CA ILE A 15 2.81 2.36 5.86
C ILE A 15 2.10 1.12 5.27
N PRO A 16 2.68 -0.09 5.28
CA PRO A 16 2.00 -1.28 4.74
C PRO A 16 0.70 -1.62 5.48
N THR A 17 0.67 -1.44 6.80
CA THR A 17 -0.54 -1.66 7.60
C THR A 17 -1.60 -0.60 7.29
N ALA A 18 -1.20 0.68 7.22
CA ALA A 18 -2.10 1.77 6.85
C ALA A 18 -2.66 1.61 5.42
N GLU A 19 -1.86 1.10 4.50
CA GLU A 19 -2.29 0.74 3.15
C GLU A 19 -3.40 -0.31 3.17
N ILE A 20 -3.22 -1.41 3.90
CA ILE A 20 -4.23 -2.48 4.02
C ILE A 20 -5.52 -1.93 4.61
N VAL A 21 -5.44 -1.19 5.71
CA VAL A 21 -6.60 -0.56 6.35
C VAL A 21 -7.32 0.36 5.37
N GLY A 22 -6.59 1.21 4.65
CA GLY A 22 -7.16 2.12 3.65
C GLY A 22 -7.92 1.39 2.54
N VAL A 23 -7.41 0.26 2.05
CA VAL A 23 -8.10 -0.58 1.06
C VAL A 23 -9.36 -1.20 1.65
N LEU A 24 -9.28 -1.82 2.84
CA LEU A 24 -10.44 -2.45 3.49
C LEU A 24 -11.56 -1.43 3.76
N GLU A 25 -11.21 -0.24 4.23
CA GLU A 25 -12.16 0.84 4.47
C GLU A 25 -12.79 1.38 3.18
N SER A 26 -12.00 1.56 2.11
CA SER A 26 -12.51 2.05 0.82
C SER A 26 -13.50 1.09 0.17
N GLU A 27 -13.30 -0.21 0.35
CA GLU A 27 -14.18 -1.27 -0.17
C GLU A 27 -15.30 -1.65 0.81
N ASN A 28 -15.42 -0.97 1.97
CA ASN A 28 -16.40 -1.24 3.02
C ASN A 28 -16.34 -2.68 3.55
N ILE A 29 -15.15 -3.26 3.62
CA ILE A 29 -14.93 -4.61 4.12
C ILE A 29 -14.87 -4.56 5.65
N PRO A 30 -15.78 -5.25 6.36
CA PRO A 30 -15.73 -5.29 7.80
C PRO A 30 -14.55 -6.13 8.28
N PHE A 31 -13.77 -5.58 9.20
CA PHE A 31 -12.65 -6.26 9.81
C PHE A 31 -12.45 -5.81 11.26
N SER A 32 -11.76 -6.64 12.04
CA SER A 32 -11.24 -6.27 13.35
C SER A 32 -9.75 -6.57 13.43
N PHE A 33 -8.99 -5.66 14.01
CA PHE A 33 -7.57 -5.88 14.31
C PHE A 33 -7.42 -7.03 15.32
N LYS A 34 -6.49 -7.96 15.03
CA LYS A 34 -6.14 -9.06 15.95
C LYS A 34 -4.77 -8.88 16.57
N CYS A 35 -3.73 -8.81 15.75
CA CYS A 35 -2.39 -8.51 16.22
C CYS A 35 -1.50 -8.03 15.06
N GLN A 36 -0.40 -7.39 15.44
CA GLN A 36 0.67 -7.03 14.54
C GLN A 36 1.99 -7.59 15.10
N LEU A 37 2.67 -8.39 14.27
CA LEU A 37 4.02 -8.85 14.50
C LEU A 37 4.93 -8.12 13.51
N GLU A 38 6.24 -8.27 13.67
CA GLU A 38 7.15 -7.67 12.71
C GLU A 38 6.91 -8.24 11.30
N GLN A 39 6.62 -7.36 10.34
CA GLN A 39 6.25 -7.69 8.94
C GLN A 39 5.03 -8.63 8.79
N VAL A 40 4.17 -8.76 9.79
CA VAL A 40 2.92 -9.50 9.67
C VAL A 40 1.79 -8.72 10.33
N PHE A 41 0.73 -8.46 9.58
CA PHE A 41 -0.49 -7.84 10.08
C PHE A 41 -1.64 -8.84 10.02
N ILE A 42 -2.37 -9.02 11.11
CA ILE A 42 -3.46 -10.02 11.20
C ILE A 42 -4.76 -9.33 11.55
N ILE A 43 -5.77 -9.63 10.75
CA ILE A 43 -7.15 -9.19 10.96
C ILE A 43 -8.08 -10.39 11.08
N GLU A 44 -9.25 -10.15 11.63
CA GLU A 44 -10.40 -11.05 11.57
C GLU A 44 -11.48 -10.40 10.70
N THR A 45 -12.06 -11.15 9.77
CA THR A 45 -13.10 -10.71 8.86
C THR A 45 -14.18 -11.80 8.72
N PRO A 46 -15.41 -11.48 8.30
CA PRO A 46 -16.45 -12.50 8.06
C PRO A 46 -16.07 -13.56 7.04
N GLY A 47 -15.15 -13.26 6.16
CA GLY A 47 -14.63 -14.16 5.12
C GLY A 47 -14.01 -13.33 3.99
N ILE A 48 -13.18 -13.97 3.20
CA ILE A 48 -12.66 -13.41 1.96
C ILE A 48 -13.12 -14.32 0.82
N ASP A 49 -13.93 -13.78 -0.08
CA ASP A 49 -14.28 -14.45 -1.33
C ASP A 49 -13.23 -14.16 -2.43
N ALA A 50 -13.39 -14.80 -3.57
CA ALA A 50 -12.49 -14.63 -4.71
C ALA A 50 -12.43 -13.17 -5.20
N GLY A 51 -13.57 -12.47 -5.22
CA GLY A 51 -13.65 -11.07 -5.68
C GLY A 51 -12.85 -10.15 -4.76
N LEU A 52 -12.98 -10.31 -3.44
CA LEU A 52 -12.21 -9.55 -2.47
C LEU A 52 -10.71 -9.88 -2.55
N THR A 53 -10.38 -11.15 -2.74
CA THR A 53 -8.99 -11.59 -2.92
C THR A 53 -8.35 -10.90 -4.12
N ASP A 54 -9.05 -10.81 -5.25
CA ASP A 54 -8.59 -10.16 -6.47
C ASP A 54 -8.41 -8.64 -6.27
N ILE A 55 -9.35 -7.99 -5.57
CA ILE A 55 -9.23 -6.57 -5.20
C ILE A 55 -7.96 -6.34 -4.35
N LEU A 56 -7.77 -7.10 -3.29
CA LEU A 56 -6.60 -6.97 -2.43
C LEU A 56 -5.29 -7.24 -3.19
N ALA A 57 -5.26 -8.27 -4.03
CA ALA A 57 -4.09 -8.63 -4.84
C ALA A 57 -3.71 -7.55 -5.86
N SER A 58 -4.68 -6.90 -6.48
CA SER A 58 -4.47 -5.86 -7.48
C SER A 58 -4.08 -4.51 -6.88
N ARG A 59 -4.55 -4.22 -5.67
CA ARG A 59 -4.40 -2.90 -5.04
C ARG A 59 -3.18 -2.79 -4.13
N LEU A 60 -2.88 -3.83 -3.34
CA LEU A 60 -1.80 -3.75 -2.34
C LEU A 60 -0.43 -3.72 -3.01
N ALA A 61 0.41 -2.76 -2.59
CA ALA A 61 1.76 -2.59 -3.09
C ALA A 61 2.83 -3.06 -2.10
N MET A 62 2.58 -2.91 -0.80
CA MET A 62 3.55 -3.18 0.26
C MET A 62 3.27 -4.50 1.03
N THR A 63 2.42 -5.35 0.48
CA THR A 63 2.18 -6.73 0.92
C THR A 63 2.85 -7.70 -0.06
N ARG A 64 3.27 -8.87 0.39
CA ARG A 64 3.83 -9.95 -0.45
C ARG A 64 2.83 -11.06 -0.70
N HIS A 65 2.28 -11.57 0.41
CA HIS A 65 1.30 -12.66 0.40
C HIS A 65 0.16 -12.34 1.35
N ILE A 66 -1.03 -12.80 1.00
CA ILE A 66 -2.20 -12.83 1.84
C ILE A 66 -2.48 -14.30 2.17
N ILE A 67 -2.63 -14.61 3.45
CA ILE A 67 -2.67 -15.96 3.97
C ILE A 67 -3.94 -16.13 4.79
N GLU A 68 -4.72 -17.14 4.51
CA GLU A 68 -5.80 -17.56 5.40
C GLU A 68 -5.19 -18.37 6.53
N VAL A 69 -5.28 -17.87 7.77
CA VAL A 69 -4.60 -18.49 8.92
C VAL A 69 -5.29 -19.78 9.33
N SER A 70 -4.60 -20.90 9.15
CA SER A 70 -5.06 -22.24 9.56
C SER A 70 -4.48 -22.68 10.91
N GLY A 71 -3.36 -22.06 11.34
CA GLY A 71 -2.72 -22.39 12.61
C GLY A 71 -1.74 -21.33 13.06
N VAL A 72 -1.61 -21.23 14.39
CA VAL A 72 -0.63 -20.39 15.08
C VAL A 72 0.01 -21.21 16.19
N SER A 73 1.35 -21.11 16.32
CA SER A 73 2.10 -21.81 17.37
C SER A 73 3.32 -21.01 17.85
N PRO A 74 3.92 -21.36 18.97
CA PRO A 74 5.28 -20.90 19.30
C PRO A 74 6.28 -21.25 18.20
N ALA A 75 7.31 -20.43 18.02
CA ALA A 75 8.32 -20.57 16.97
C ALA A 75 9.42 -21.59 17.34
N ASN A 76 9.05 -22.83 17.66
CA ASN A 76 9.95 -23.96 17.74
C ASN A 76 9.44 -25.12 16.90
N LEU A 77 10.34 -25.99 16.45
CA LEU A 77 10.00 -26.99 15.44
C LEU A 77 8.93 -27.99 15.92
N THR A 78 9.00 -28.38 17.19
CA THR A 78 8.07 -29.34 17.77
C THR A 78 6.63 -28.78 17.78
N ASP A 79 6.45 -27.54 18.25
CA ASP A 79 5.14 -26.90 18.30
C ASP A 79 4.60 -26.60 16.89
N ILE A 80 5.48 -26.23 15.94
CA ILE A 80 5.10 -26.00 14.54
C ILE A 80 4.58 -27.31 13.91
N ILE A 81 5.25 -28.43 14.12
CA ILE A 81 4.81 -29.74 13.62
C ILE A 81 3.50 -30.14 14.29
N SER A 82 3.41 -30.02 15.62
CA SER A 82 2.18 -30.33 16.36
C SER A 82 0.99 -29.45 15.94
N MET A 83 1.22 -28.20 15.60
CA MET A 83 0.21 -27.32 14.99
C MET A 83 -0.24 -27.87 13.63
N ALA A 84 0.72 -28.21 12.75
CA ALA A 84 0.41 -28.74 11.42
C ALA A 84 -0.38 -30.05 11.48
N GLU A 85 -0.11 -30.92 12.48
CA GLU A 85 -0.87 -32.14 12.71
C GLU A 85 -2.33 -31.89 13.07
N LYS A 86 -2.70 -30.72 13.54
CA LYS A 86 -4.08 -30.35 13.91
C LYS A 86 -4.84 -29.63 12.80
N VAL A 87 -4.12 -29.12 11.78
CA VAL A 87 -4.73 -28.41 10.65
C VAL A 87 -5.52 -29.37 9.78
N ASP A 88 -6.69 -28.93 9.37
CA ASP A 88 -7.50 -29.60 8.35
C ASP A 88 -6.97 -29.25 6.95
N PHE A 89 -6.53 -30.25 6.20
CA PHE A 89 -6.07 -30.14 4.84
C PHE A 89 -7.07 -30.74 3.82
N SER A 90 -8.32 -30.95 4.21
CA SER A 90 -9.33 -31.53 3.31
C SER A 90 -9.54 -30.75 2.02
N ASN A 91 -9.23 -29.45 2.01
CA ASN A 91 -9.24 -28.62 0.80
C ASN A 91 -8.21 -29.04 -0.25
N LEU A 92 -7.17 -29.80 0.12
CA LEU A 92 -6.19 -30.32 -0.85
C LEU A 92 -6.79 -31.41 -1.75
N ASN A 93 -7.64 -32.29 -1.21
CA ASN A 93 -8.20 -33.43 -1.97
C ASN A 93 -7.16 -34.07 -2.92
N SER A 94 -7.34 -33.93 -4.24
CA SER A 94 -6.41 -34.40 -5.28
C SER A 94 -5.39 -33.35 -5.75
N LEU A 95 -5.36 -32.17 -5.12
CA LEU A 95 -4.48 -31.07 -5.52
C LEU A 95 -3.07 -31.28 -4.99
N THR A 96 -2.11 -30.72 -5.69
CA THR A 96 -0.71 -30.71 -5.25
C THR A 96 -0.40 -29.50 -4.37
N TYR A 97 0.58 -29.65 -3.48
CA TYR A 97 0.97 -28.59 -2.56
C TYR A 97 2.47 -28.32 -2.55
N ILE A 98 2.83 -27.13 -2.06
CA ILE A 98 4.16 -26.78 -1.59
C ILE A 98 4.07 -26.08 -0.24
N VAL A 99 5.08 -26.27 0.61
CA VAL A 99 5.25 -25.50 1.85
C VAL A 99 6.43 -24.57 1.65
N ARG A 100 6.27 -23.28 1.98
CA ARG A 100 7.32 -22.28 2.01
C ARG A 100 7.36 -21.59 3.36
N ALA A 101 8.54 -21.52 3.95
CA ALA A 101 8.74 -20.87 5.23
C ALA A 101 9.58 -19.59 5.09
N LYS A 102 9.23 -18.57 5.88
CA LYS A 102 9.99 -17.33 6.01
C LYS A 102 10.23 -17.01 7.48
N LYS A 103 11.45 -16.68 7.80
CA LYS A 103 11.84 -16.14 9.11
C LYS A 103 12.07 -14.64 8.99
N ILE A 104 11.36 -13.88 9.81
CA ILE A 104 11.55 -12.45 9.96
C ILE A 104 12.45 -12.24 11.16
N LYS A 105 13.66 -11.72 10.94
CA LYS A 105 14.80 -11.69 11.88
C LYS A 105 15.40 -13.08 12.23
N ARG A 106 16.72 -13.12 12.23
CA ARG A 106 17.51 -14.35 12.41
C ARG A 106 17.63 -14.87 13.85
N LYS A 107 16.75 -14.48 14.77
CA LYS A 107 16.88 -14.81 16.20
C LYS A 107 16.49 -16.25 16.57
N SER A 108 15.81 -17.01 15.72
CA SER A 108 15.46 -18.40 16.00
C SER A 108 16.50 -19.37 15.43
N HIS A 109 16.80 -20.44 16.17
CA HIS A 109 17.76 -21.49 15.77
C HIS A 109 17.21 -22.45 14.69
N ILE A 110 15.92 -22.38 14.38
CA ILE A 110 15.26 -23.22 13.38
C ILE A 110 15.52 -22.64 11.99
N SER A 111 15.88 -23.48 11.02
CA SER A 111 15.97 -23.05 9.62
C SER A 111 14.60 -23.02 8.95
N SER A 112 14.42 -22.23 7.90
CA SER A 112 13.21 -22.28 7.07
C SER A 112 13.03 -23.65 6.44
N GLU A 113 14.12 -24.29 6.05
CA GLU A 113 14.12 -25.63 5.47
C GLU A 113 13.62 -26.70 6.46
N ASP A 114 13.98 -26.63 7.74
CA ASP A 114 13.48 -27.57 8.76
C ASP A 114 11.97 -27.44 8.94
N ILE A 115 11.45 -26.19 8.90
CA ILE A 115 10.00 -25.93 8.96
C ILE A 115 9.31 -26.51 7.72
N GLU A 116 9.83 -26.24 6.53
CA GLU A 116 9.27 -26.73 5.27
C GLU A 116 9.25 -28.27 5.22
N ARG A 117 10.34 -28.91 5.63
CA ARG A 117 10.45 -30.38 5.70
C ARG A 117 9.51 -30.97 6.76
N GLY A 118 9.46 -30.36 7.96
CA GLY A 118 8.61 -30.83 9.05
C GLY A 118 7.13 -30.81 8.70
N ILE A 119 6.63 -29.66 8.22
CA ILE A 119 5.23 -29.53 7.78
C ILE A 119 4.98 -30.39 6.53
N GLY A 120 5.90 -30.39 5.57
CA GLY A 120 5.79 -31.20 4.36
C GLY A 120 5.68 -32.69 4.65
N LYS A 121 6.41 -33.18 5.68
CA LYS A 121 6.30 -34.57 6.14
C LYS A 121 4.93 -34.87 6.71
N VAL A 122 4.34 -33.99 7.52
CA VAL A 122 2.97 -34.15 8.04
C VAL A 122 1.94 -34.33 6.92
N LEU A 123 2.03 -33.51 5.87
CA LEU A 123 1.16 -33.61 4.70
C LEU A 123 1.41 -34.89 3.89
N TYR A 124 2.67 -35.27 3.70
CA TYR A 124 3.06 -36.48 2.98
C TYR A 124 2.56 -37.74 3.72
N ASP A 125 2.75 -37.81 5.02
CA ASP A 125 2.31 -38.96 5.85
C ASP A 125 0.76 -39.12 5.84
N ARG A 126 0.03 -38.04 5.54
CA ARG A 126 -1.43 -38.06 5.32
C ARG A 126 -1.85 -38.41 3.88
N GLY A 127 -0.88 -38.66 3.00
CA GLY A 127 -1.13 -39.09 1.63
C GLY A 127 -1.31 -37.97 0.61
N TYR A 128 -1.05 -36.71 1.00
CA TYR A 128 -1.09 -35.58 0.06
C TYR A 128 0.17 -35.55 -0.84
N ARG A 129 0.00 -35.05 -2.07
CA ARG A 129 1.07 -35.03 -3.07
C ARG A 129 1.76 -33.67 -3.14
N ALA A 130 3.07 -33.64 -2.89
CA ALA A 130 3.88 -32.44 -3.07
C ALA A 130 4.25 -32.20 -4.54
N ASP A 131 4.26 -30.94 -4.97
CA ASP A 131 4.85 -30.50 -6.24
C ASP A 131 5.65 -29.21 -5.97
N LEU A 132 6.98 -29.30 -6.18
CA LEU A 132 7.88 -28.20 -5.87
C LEU A 132 8.02 -27.17 -7.00
N VAL A 133 7.47 -27.48 -8.18
CA VAL A 133 7.61 -26.66 -9.40
C VAL A 133 6.28 -25.96 -9.73
N ASN A 134 5.19 -26.74 -9.81
CA ASN A 134 3.87 -26.25 -10.20
C ASN A 134 2.78 -26.67 -9.19
N PRO A 135 2.86 -26.23 -7.93
CA PRO A 135 1.88 -26.60 -6.93
C PRO A 135 0.54 -25.92 -7.21
N CYS A 136 -0.55 -26.65 -6.94
CA CYS A 136 -1.90 -26.05 -6.97
C CYS A 136 -2.13 -25.14 -5.76
N ILE A 137 -1.59 -25.49 -4.58
CA ILE A 137 -1.74 -24.73 -3.35
C ILE A 137 -0.35 -24.50 -2.72
N GLN A 138 -0.06 -23.24 -2.41
CA GLN A 138 1.12 -22.89 -1.62
C GLN A 138 0.69 -22.65 -0.16
N TYR A 139 1.23 -23.42 0.76
CA TYR A 139 1.17 -23.13 2.19
C TYR A 139 2.35 -22.26 2.60
N ARG A 140 2.08 -21.28 3.45
CA ARG A 140 3.08 -20.34 3.97
C ARG A 140 3.19 -20.47 5.49
N ALA A 141 4.42 -20.66 5.99
CA ALA A 141 4.76 -20.57 7.40
C ALA A 141 5.62 -19.31 7.61
N ILE A 142 5.16 -18.38 8.45
CA ILE A 142 5.91 -17.15 8.77
C ILE A 142 6.27 -17.18 10.24
N VAL A 143 7.56 -17.12 10.53
CA VAL A 143 8.08 -17.00 11.90
C VAL A 143 8.46 -15.55 12.18
N SER A 144 7.73 -14.92 13.08
CA SER A 144 7.94 -13.56 13.56
C SER A 144 7.67 -13.45 15.05
N ASP A 145 8.47 -12.69 15.78
CA ASP A 145 8.32 -12.39 17.22
C ASP A 145 8.00 -13.63 18.09
N ASN A 146 8.75 -14.72 17.89
CA ASN A 146 8.58 -16.02 18.54
C ASN A 146 7.26 -16.75 18.25
N THR A 147 6.53 -16.33 17.21
CA THR A 147 5.27 -16.94 16.77
C THR A 147 5.42 -17.46 15.34
N CYS A 148 4.89 -18.65 15.07
CA CYS A 148 4.71 -19.16 13.71
C CYS A 148 3.25 -19.04 13.31
N ILE A 149 2.99 -18.43 12.15
CA ILE A 149 1.67 -18.31 11.53
C ILE A 149 1.71 -19.17 10.28
N PHE A 150 0.70 -20.01 10.12
CA PHE A 150 0.64 -20.97 9.02
C PHE A 150 -0.74 -21.02 8.36
N GLY A 151 -0.74 -21.19 7.03
CA GLY A 151 -1.95 -21.36 6.25
C GLY A 151 -1.72 -21.29 4.75
N PRO A 152 -2.76 -21.53 3.92
CA PRO A 152 -2.69 -21.40 2.49
C PRO A 152 -2.55 -19.92 2.08
N VAL A 153 -1.74 -19.68 1.07
CA VAL A 153 -1.66 -18.38 0.39
C VAL A 153 -2.89 -18.24 -0.50
N ILE A 154 -3.72 -17.25 -0.20
CA ILE A 154 -4.92 -16.95 -0.98
C ILE A 154 -4.65 -15.92 -2.08
N ALA A 155 -3.63 -15.07 -1.90
CA ALA A 155 -3.15 -14.16 -2.94
C ALA A 155 -1.66 -13.83 -2.79
N SER A 156 -1.02 -13.55 -3.91
CA SER A 156 0.36 -13.04 -3.98
C SER A 156 0.38 -11.77 -4.81
N ILE A 157 1.08 -10.75 -4.31
CA ILE A 157 1.14 -9.45 -4.97
C ILE A 157 2.27 -9.42 -6.00
N ASP A 158 1.95 -9.11 -7.26
CA ASP A 158 2.94 -8.98 -8.33
C ASP A 158 3.75 -7.69 -8.19
N SER A 159 4.91 -7.80 -7.54
CA SER A 159 5.82 -6.68 -7.40
C SER A 159 6.47 -6.26 -8.73
N SER A 160 6.46 -7.11 -9.76
CA SER A 160 7.05 -6.79 -11.07
C SER A 160 6.30 -5.68 -11.80
N ALA A 161 4.99 -5.56 -11.57
CA ALA A 161 4.18 -4.47 -12.10
C ALA A 161 4.71 -3.09 -11.67
N PHE A 162 5.14 -2.95 -10.41
CA PHE A 162 5.74 -1.71 -9.90
C PHE A 162 7.13 -1.46 -10.48
N GLU A 163 7.94 -2.51 -10.73
CA GLU A 163 9.22 -2.38 -11.40
C GLU A 163 9.07 -1.82 -12.82
N ARG A 164 8.08 -2.32 -13.56
CA ARG A 164 7.78 -1.81 -14.92
C ARG A 164 7.36 -0.35 -14.93
N ARG A 165 6.72 0.16 -13.84
CA ARG A 165 6.27 1.56 -13.71
C ARG A 165 7.27 2.51 -13.07
N LYS A 166 8.49 2.04 -12.74
CA LYS A 166 9.54 2.92 -12.19
C LYS A 166 9.76 4.16 -13.07
N PRO A 167 10.17 5.30 -12.49
CA PRO A 167 10.28 6.56 -13.21
C PRO A 167 11.11 6.50 -14.51
N HIS A 168 12.21 5.75 -14.49
CA HIS A 168 13.10 5.60 -15.65
C HIS A 168 12.53 4.69 -16.77
N ASN A 169 11.48 3.93 -16.48
CA ASN A 169 10.77 3.10 -17.46
C ASN A 169 9.56 3.83 -18.07
N LYS A 170 9.23 5.04 -17.57
CA LYS A 170 8.14 5.85 -18.12
C LYS A 170 8.58 6.57 -19.39
N PRO A 171 7.65 6.81 -20.33
CA PRO A 171 7.98 7.56 -21.57
C PRO A 171 8.58 8.93 -21.31
N PHE A 172 8.15 9.62 -20.24
CA PHE A 172 8.74 10.87 -19.80
C PHE A 172 9.30 10.73 -18.39
N PHE A 173 10.61 10.84 -18.27
CA PHE A 173 11.32 10.81 -16.99
C PHE A 173 11.61 12.21 -16.45
N TYR A 174 11.40 12.41 -15.17
CA TYR A 174 11.82 13.58 -14.41
C TYR A 174 12.33 13.13 -13.03
N PRO A 175 13.48 13.66 -12.55
CA PRO A 175 14.02 13.25 -11.25
C PRO A 175 13.16 13.75 -10.08
N GLY A 176 13.23 13.04 -8.95
CA GLY A 176 12.55 13.46 -7.72
C GLY A 176 11.13 12.98 -7.56
N VAL A 177 10.58 12.17 -8.48
CA VAL A 177 9.24 11.62 -8.38
C VAL A 177 9.17 10.44 -7.40
N LEU A 178 8.00 10.21 -6.81
CA LEU A 178 7.75 9.07 -5.93
C LEU A 178 7.88 7.74 -6.67
N MET A 179 8.37 6.72 -5.96
CA MET A 179 8.37 5.36 -6.48
C MET A 179 6.94 4.80 -6.54
N PRO A 180 6.59 4.00 -7.56
CA PRO A 180 5.23 3.50 -7.78
C PRO A 180 4.63 2.79 -6.56
N LYS A 181 5.38 1.91 -5.88
CA LYS A 181 4.91 1.25 -4.65
C LYS A 181 4.45 2.23 -3.58
N LEU A 182 5.23 3.29 -3.34
CA LEU A 182 4.86 4.29 -2.36
C LEU A 182 3.66 5.10 -2.85
N ALA A 183 3.65 5.54 -4.11
CA ALA A 183 2.53 6.27 -4.69
C ALA A 183 1.23 5.47 -4.58
N GLN A 184 1.25 4.16 -4.91
CA GLN A 184 0.10 3.27 -4.76
C GLN A 184 -0.33 3.16 -3.29
N ALA A 185 0.61 2.99 -2.34
CA ALA A 185 0.28 2.91 -0.92
C ALA A 185 -0.37 4.21 -0.42
N LEU A 186 0.12 5.39 -0.84
CA LEU A 186 -0.49 6.67 -0.48
C LEU A 186 -1.92 6.81 -1.05
N VAL A 187 -2.14 6.37 -2.28
CA VAL A 187 -3.46 6.34 -2.91
C VAL A 187 -4.41 5.42 -2.13
N ASN A 188 -3.94 4.26 -1.69
CA ASN A 188 -4.72 3.34 -0.85
C ASN A 188 -5.02 3.92 0.54
N ILE A 189 -4.04 4.56 1.20
CA ILE A 189 -4.23 5.26 2.48
C ILE A 189 -5.25 6.39 2.36
N ALA A 190 -5.31 7.06 1.21
CA ALA A 190 -6.32 8.08 0.90
C ALA A 190 -7.73 7.50 0.68
N ARG A 191 -7.91 6.18 0.77
CA ARG A 191 -9.18 5.46 0.53
C ARG A 191 -9.73 5.65 -0.89
N VAL A 192 -8.85 5.81 -1.86
CA VAL A 192 -9.25 5.88 -3.27
C VAL A 192 -9.84 4.54 -3.68
N LYS A 193 -10.92 4.56 -4.45
CA LYS A 193 -11.55 3.39 -5.08
C LYS A 193 -11.97 3.70 -6.51
N GLU A 194 -12.41 2.70 -7.23
CA GLU A 194 -12.97 2.88 -8.57
C GLU A 194 -14.06 3.96 -8.58
N GLY A 195 -14.00 4.85 -9.57
CA GLY A 195 -14.91 5.97 -9.72
C GLY A 195 -14.65 7.19 -8.83
N SER A 196 -13.68 7.13 -7.88
CA SER A 196 -13.29 8.29 -7.09
C SER A 196 -12.73 9.41 -7.96
N VAL A 197 -12.98 10.65 -7.59
CA VAL A 197 -12.30 11.84 -8.14
C VAL A 197 -11.11 12.18 -7.25
N VAL A 198 -9.90 12.01 -7.77
CA VAL A 198 -8.64 12.20 -7.04
C VAL A 198 -7.91 13.42 -7.57
N LEU A 199 -7.46 14.30 -6.69
CA LEU A 199 -6.66 15.49 -7.04
C LEU A 199 -5.20 15.32 -6.57
N ASP A 200 -4.28 15.65 -7.46
CA ASP A 200 -2.87 15.93 -7.12
C ASP A 200 -2.53 17.37 -7.54
N PRO A 201 -2.56 18.34 -6.60
CA PRO A 201 -2.32 19.75 -6.91
C PRO A 201 -0.86 20.10 -7.18
N TYR A 202 0.07 19.14 -7.05
CA TYR A 202 1.48 19.25 -7.41
C TYR A 202 1.92 18.06 -8.26
N CYS A 203 1.15 17.75 -9.30
CA CYS A 203 1.18 16.46 -9.99
C CYS A 203 2.52 16.15 -10.68
N GLY A 204 3.36 17.13 -10.94
CA GLY A 204 4.62 16.92 -11.64
C GLY A 204 4.42 16.14 -12.95
N THR A 205 5.03 14.97 -13.06
CA THR A 205 4.88 14.08 -14.23
C THR A 205 3.80 13.00 -14.08
N GLY A 206 2.86 13.19 -13.15
CA GLY A 206 1.67 12.36 -13.00
C GLY A 206 1.90 11.02 -12.29
N GLY A 207 2.95 10.91 -11.46
CA GLY A 207 3.30 9.65 -10.80
C GLY A 207 2.17 9.09 -9.91
N ILE A 208 1.60 9.91 -9.05
CA ILE A 208 0.46 9.56 -8.18
C ILE A 208 -0.81 9.33 -9.01
N MET A 209 -1.04 10.18 -10.02
CA MET A 209 -2.20 10.07 -10.90
C MET A 209 -2.24 8.76 -11.68
N VAL A 210 -1.08 8.23 -12.11
CA VAL A 210 -0.98 6.91 -12.76
C VAL A 210 -1.49 5.82 -11.81
N GLU A 211 -1.00 5.79 -10.57
CA GLU A 211 -1.40 4.75 -9.62
C GLU A 211 -2.90 4.87 -9.25
N ALA A 212 -3.42 6.09 -9.05
CA ALA A 212 -4.85 6.30 -8.80
C ALA A 212 -5.71 5.92 -10.03
N GLY A 213 -5.27 6.28 -11.23
CA GLY A 213 -5.99 5.95 -12.47
C GLY A 213 -6.03 4.45 -12.77
N LEU A 214 -4.98 3.70 -12.41
CA LEU A 214 -4.93 2.24 -12.54
C LEU A 214 -5.92 1.51 -11.61
N ILE A 215 -6.38 2.17 -10.53
CA ILE A 215 -7.48 1.68 -9.68
C ILE A 215 -8.86 1.96 -10.33
N GLY A 216 -8.92 2.79 -11.37
CA GLY A 216 -10.18 3.21 -11.99
C GLY A 216 -10.69 4.56 -11.49
N ALA A 217 -9.86 5.35 -10.80
CA ALA A 217 -10.22 6.71 -10.40
C ALA A 217 -10.11 7.70 -11.58
N SER A 218 -10.94 8.75 -11.53
CA SER A 218 -10.78 9.94 -12.38
C SER A 218 -9.79 10.89 -11.72
N THR A 219 -8.69 11.22 -12.39
CA THR A 219 -7.61 11.99 -11.79
C THR A 219 -7.56 13.43 -12.30
N LEU A 220 -7.38 14.37 -11.39
CA LEU A 220 -7.15 15.78 -11.65
C LEU A 220 -5.73 16.12 -11.23
N GLY A 221 -4.95 16.77 -12.10
CA GLY A 221 -3.59 17.18 -11.78
C GLY A 221 -3.37 18.66 -12.07
N CYS A 222 -2.67 19.34 -11.14
CA CYS A 222 -2.23 20.71 -11.32
C CYS A 222 -0.71 20.82 -11.20
N ASP A 223 -0.10 21.71 -11.95
CA ASP A 223 1.29 22.13 -11.77
C ASP A 223 1.51 23.51 -12.39
N VAL A 224 2.45 24.27 -11.84
CA VAL A 224 2.85 25.59 -12.36
C VAL A 224 3.96 25.49 -13.42
N GLN A 225 4.46 24.29 -13.70
CA GLN A 225 5.51 24.05 -14.67
C GLN A 225 4.94 23.37 -15.92
N ARG A 226 4.76 24.13 -16.99
CA ARG A 226 4.21 23.62 -18.25
C ARG A 226 4.97 22.40 -18.81
N LYS A 227 6.30 22.35 -18.62
CA LYS A 227 7.13 21.25 -19.10
C LYS A 227 6.77 19.92 -18.43
N VAL A 228 6.56 19.94 -17.11
CA VAL A 228 6.23 18.70 -16.38
C VAL A 228 4.80 18.25 -16.65
N LEU A 229 3.85 19.18 -16.88
CA LEU A 229 2.48 18.84 -17.31
C LEU A 229 2.45 18.18 -18.70
N ILE A 230 3.30 18.61 -19.64
CA ILE A 230 3.47 17.91 -20.93
C ILE A 230 3.97 16.48 -20.68
N GLY A 231 4.95 16.32 -19.79
CA GLY A 231 5.44 15.01 -19.37
C GLY A 231 4.39 14.17 -18.68
N ALA A 232 3.57 14.78 -17.82
CA ALA A 232 2.43 14.11 -17.20
C ALA A 232 1.44 13.56 -18.24
N LYS A 233 1.09 14.41 -19.23
CA LYS A 233 0.20 14.00 -20.33
C LYS A 233 0.74 12.75 -21.05
N ILE A 234 2.02 12.77 -21.44
CA ILE A 234 2.67 11.64 -22.13
C ILE A 234 2.59 10.36 -21.27
N ASN A 235 2.88 10.46 -19.97
CA ASN A 235 2.84 9.32 -19.08
C ASN A 235 1.41 8.80 -18.87
N LEU A 236 0.44 9.69 -18.64
CA LEU A 236 -0.96 9.31 -18.39
C LEU A 236 -1.62 8.69 -19.64
N ASP A 237 -1.33 9.22 -20.83
CA ASP A 237 -1.76 8.64 -22.11
C ASP A 237 -1.18 7.23 -22.28
N PHE A 238 0.09 7.02 -21.96
CA PHE A 238 0.76 5.71 -22.06
C PHE A 238 0.09 4.64 -21.20
N TYR A 239 -0.37 5.00 -20.00
CA TYR A 239 -1.08 4.08 -19.09
C TYR A 239 -2.60 4.07 -19.33
N SER A 240 -3.11 4.84 -20.28
CA SER A 240 -4.55 4.91 -20.64
C SER A 240 -5.46 5.20 -19.43
N VAL A 241 -5.01 6.01 -18.50
CA VAL A 241 -5.78 6.40 -17.32
C VAL A 241 -6.69 7.61 -17.63
N ASN A 242 -7.80 7.75 -16.90
CA ASN A 242 -8.69 8.89 -17.05
C ASN A 242 -8.16 10.08 -16.25
N TYR A 243 -7.91 11.22 -16.93
CA TYR A 243 -7.29 12.38 -16.29
C TYR A 243 -7.75 13.72 -16.87
N SER A 244 -7.55 14.78 -16.09
CA SER A 244 -7.53 16.17 -16.51
C SER A 244 -6.31 16.89 -15.94
N LEU A 245 -5.64 17.70 -16.77
CA LEU A 245 -4.47 18.47 -16.36
C LEU A 245 -4.75 19.96 -16.46
N MET A 246 -4.32 20.71 -15.44
CA MET A 246 -4.54 22.14 -15.35
C MET A 246 -3.22 22.85 -15.03
N PHE A 247 -2.90 23.88 -15.83
CA PHE A 247 -1.76 24.77 -15.58
C PHE A 247 -2.19 25.85 -14.59
N GLN A 248 -1.96 25.62 -13.29
CA GLN A 248 -2.38 26.55 -12.23
C GLN A 248 -1.60 26.36 -10.94
N ASP A 249 -1.68 27.37 -10.06
CA ASP A 249 -1.12 27.35 -8.72
C ASP A 249 -2.03 26.59 -7.76
N ALA A 250 -1.46 25.70 -6.94
CA ALA A 250 -2.16 24.95 -5.92
C ALA A 250 -2.77 25.83 -4.82
N GLY A 251 -2.25 27.04 -4.62
CA GLY A 251 -2.80 28.04 -3.71
C GLY A 251 -4.00 28.83 -4.26
N SER A 252 -4.39 28.62 -5.53
CA SER A 252 -5.55 29.28 -6.16
C SER A 252 -6.09 28.43 -7.29
N MET A 253 -6.88 27.40 -6.95
CA MET A 253 -7.37 26.43 -7.90
C MET A 253 -8.71 26.81 -8.51
N ALA A 254 -8.82 26.77 -9.84
CA ALA A 254 -10.06 26.97 -10.60
C ALA A 254 -10.99 25.75 -10.50
N LEU A 255 -11.16 25.23 -9.30
CA LEU A 255 -12.04 24.10 -8.97
C LEU A 255 -13.19 24.54 -8.07
N ARG A 256 -14.35 23.88 -8.19
CA ARG A 256 -15.50 24.13 -7.30
C ARG A 256 -15.22 23.63 -5.88
N ASN A 257 -15.94 24.20 -4.91
CA ASN A 257 -15.90 23.67 -3.55
C ASN A 257 -16.45 22.23 -3.53
N ASN A 258 -15.88 21.38 -2.68
CA ASN A 258 -16.35 20.03 -2.40
C ASN A 258 -16.54 19.20 -3.69
N CYS A 259 -15.56 19.22 -4.62
CA CYS A 259 -15.67 18.54 -5.92
C CYS A 259 -14.78 17.31 -6.04
N VAL A 260 -13.82 17.08 -5.14
CA VAL A 260 -12.93 15.92 -5.16
C VAL A 260 -13.14 15.02 -3.93
N ASP A 261 -12.99 13.71 -4.10
CA ASP A 261 -13.20 12.73 -3.03
C ASP A 261 -11.94 12.55 -2.18
N CYS A 262 -10.77 12.54 -2.83
CA CYS A 262 -9.48 12.36 -2.18
C CYS A 262 -8.44 13.30 -2.77
N ILE A 263 -7.42 13.64 -1.97
CA ILE A 263 -6.23 14.37 -2.42
C ILE A 263 -5.01 13.56 -2.01
N VAL A 264 -4.08 13.33 -2.95
CA VAL A 264 -2.79 12.69 -2.69
C VAL A 264 -1.74 13.50 -3.38
N THR A 265 -0.73 13.97 -2.64
CA THR A 265 0.23 14.92 -3.21
C THR A 265 1.59 14.91 -2.53
N ASP A 266 2.63 15.24 -3.30
CA ASP A 266 4.03 15.40 -2.87
C ASP A 266 4.52 16.81 -3.26
N PRO A 267 4.20 17.86 -2.47
CA PRO A 267 4.59 19.24 -2.76
C PRO A 267 6.11 19.43 -2.80
N PRO A 268 6.62 20.47 -3.47
CA PRO A 268 8.04 20.76 -3.52
C PRO A 268 8.61 21.11 -2.14
N TYR A 269 9.76 20.56 -1.78
CA TYR A 269 10.43 20.78 -0.48
C TYR A 269 11.32 22.02 -0.42
N GLY A 270 11.28 22.89 -1.44
CA GLY A 270 12.06 24.12 -1.50
C GLY A 270 13.52 23.98 -1.93
N ARG A 271 14.04 22.74 -2.11
CA ARG A 271 15.43 22.51 -2.54
C ARG A 271 15.60 22.43 -4.06
N SER A 272 14.57 22.08 -4.79
CA SER A 272 14.63 21.78 -6.23
C SER A 272 13.55 22.48 -7.07
N ALA A 273 12.62 23.21 -6.43
CA ALA A 273 11.54 23.87 -7.12
C ALA A 273 11.78 25.38 -7.20
N LEU A 274 11.55 25.96 -8.37
CA LEU A 274 11.39 27.40 -8.55
C LEU A 274 10.14 27.84 -7.76
N ILE A 275 10.31 28.18 -6.49
CA ILE A 275 9.29 28.88 -5.70
C ILE A 275 9.27 30.29 -6.24
N GLN A 276 8.37 30.57 -7.18
CA GLN A 276 8.20 31.91 -7.72
C GLN A 276 7.58 32.80 -6.64
N ALA A 277 8.40 33.69 -6.06
CA ALA A 277 8.01 34.90 -5.33
C ALA A 277 7.27 34.76 -4.00
N ARG A 278 6.97 33.55 -3.45
CA ARG A 278 6.32 33.37 -2.14
C ARG A 278 7.21 32.58 -1.18
N SER A 279 7.07 32.83 0.12
CA SER A 279 7.70 31.98 1.13
C SER A 279 7.08 30.57 1.07
N LEU A 280 7.85 29.53 1.44
CA LEU A 280 7.32 28.17 1.55
C LEU A 280 6.09 28.10 2.48
N ASP A 281 6.12 28.89 3.56
CA ASP A 281 5.05 28.93 4.54
C ASP A 281 3.73 29.46 3.94
N THR A 282 3.81 30.56 3.16
CA THR A 282 2.65 31.11 2.46
C THR A 282 2.12 30.13 1.42
N LEU A 283 3.01 29.52 0.64
CA LEU A 283 2.62 28.53 -0.35
C LEU A 283 1.87 27.34 0.30
N MET A 284 2.40 26.80 1.38
CA MET A 284 1.79 25.66 2.07
C MET A 284 0.47 26.02 2.72
N GLN A 285 0.37 27.20 3.36
CA GLN A 285 -0.87 27.65 3.98
C GLN A 285 -1.98 27.87 2.93
N ASP A 286 -1.68 28.60 1.84
CA ASP A 286 -2.64 28.88 0.77
C ASP A 286 -3.10 27.56 0.10
N SER A 287 -2.15 26.66 -0.20
CA SER A 287 -2.47 25.37 -0.83
C SER A 287 -3.32 24.48 0.05
N LEU A 288 -3.05 24.42 1.37
CA LEU A 288 -3.86 23.62 2.29
C LEU A 288 -5.26 24.21 2.46
N CYS A 289 -5.42 25.53 2.47
CA CYS A 289 -6.75 26.17 2.46
C CYS A 289 -7.54 25.81 1.19
N GLU A 290 -6.90 25.84 0.02
CA GLU A 290 -7.51 25.44 -1.25
C GLU A 290 -7.85 23.95 -1.29
N MET A 291 -6.92 23.08 -0.84
CA MET A 291 -7.17 21.63 -0.72
C MET A 291 -8.37 21.35 0.18
N TYR A 292 -8.47 22.04 1.32
CA TYR A 292 -9.63 21.92 2.21
C TYR A 292 -10.93 22.38 1.52
N ARG A 293 -10.88 23.49 0.79
CA ARG A 293 -12.04 24.02 0.07
C ARG A 293 -12.58 23.04 -0.97
N VAL A 294 -11.70 22.44 -1.79
CA VAL A 294 -12.10 21.57 -2.90
C VAL A 294 -12.43 20.14 -2.48
N LEU A 295 -11.87 19.67 -1.35
CA LEU A 295 -12.12 18.34 -0.81
C LEU A 295 -13.56 18.25 -0.27
N ARG A 296 -14.26 17.15 -0.57
CA ARG A 296 -15.60 16.87 -0.04
C ARG A 296 -15.57 16.63 1.48
N PRO A 297 -16.70 16.90 2.19
CA PRO A 297 -16.83 16.45 3.58
C PRO A 297 -16.58 14.95 3.70
N LYS A 298 -15.83 14.53 4.74
CA LYS A 298 -15.33 13.15 4.96
C LYS A 298 -14.29 12.71 3.94
N GLY A 299 -13.84 13.57 3.04
CA GLY A 299 -12.71 13.30 2.15
C GLY A 299 -11.40 13.29 2.90
N ARG A 300 -10.40 12.64 2.31
CA ARG A 300 -9.06 12.47 2.91
C ARG A 300 -7.98 13.08 2.02
N LEU A 301 -7.06 13.79 2.67
CA LEU A 301 -5.81 14.26 2.08
C LEU A 301 -4.65 13.43 2.63
N VAL A 302 -3.82 12.86 1.75
CA VAL A 302 -2.52 12.28 2.09
C VAL A 302 -1.43 13.14 1.48
N LEU A 303 -0.65 13.78 2.35
CA LEU A 303 0.37 14.74 1.97
C LEU A 303 1.76 14.28 2.39
N VAL A 304 2.69 14.26 1.44
CA VAL A 304 4.10 13.98 1.68
C VAL A 304 4.85 15.28 1.90
N SER A 305 5.74 15.36 2.88
CA SER A 305 6.53 16.55 3.17
C SER A 305 7.87 16.20 3.82
N GLU A 306 8.84 17.12 3.78
CA GLU A 306 10.07 17.03 4.60
C GLU A 306 9.85 17.65 5.98
N ARG A 307 9.02 18.69 6.06
CA ARG A 307 8.78 19.49 7.26
C ARG A 307 7.42 19.18 7.84
N PRO A 308 7.23 19.44 9.15
CA PRO A 308 5.91 19.40 9.77
C PRO A 308 4.92 20.33 9.05
N VAL A 309 3.72 19.84 8.80
CA VAL A 309 2.63 20.60 8.14
C VAL A 309 1.39 20.76 9.05
N GLU A 310 1.47 20.23 10.26
CA GLU A 310 0.36 20.06 11.19
C GLU A 310 -0.31 21.41 11.53
N THR A 311 0.49 22.45 11.77
CA THR A 311 -0.04 23.80 12.09
C THR A 311 -0.78 24.39 10.91
N TRP A 312 -0.21 24.32 9.70
CA TRP A 312 -0.87 24.82 8.50
C TRP A 312 -2.14 24.04 8.17
N ALA A 313 -2.12 22.72 8.34
CA ALA A 313 -3.28 21.86 8.13
C ALA A 313 -4.42 22.19 9.11
N GLN A 314 -4.09 22.37 10.39
CA GLN A 314 -5.05 22.75 11.42
C GLN A 314 -5.65 24.15 11.13
N ASN A 315 -4.83 25.12 10.73
CA ASN A 315 -5.30 26.47 10.37
C ASN A 315 -6.23 26.45 9.14
N ALA A 316 -6.02 25.49 8.20
CA ALA A 316 -6.90 25.29 7.06
C ALA A 316 -8.22 24.56 7.40
N GLY A 317 -8.33 23.96 8.61
CA GLY A 317 -9.52 23.27 9.10
C GLY A 317 -9.43 21.73 9.06
N PHE A 318 -8.31 21.16 8.66
CA PHE A 318 -8.12 19.69 8.66
C PHE A 318 -7.96 19.14 10.08
N ARG A 319 -8.43 17.92 10.28
CA ARG A 319 -8.13 17.07 11.43
C ARG A 319 -7.05 16.06 11.04
N MET A 320 -5.98 15.99 11.82
CA MET A 320 -4.94 14.98 11.63
C MET A 320 -5.48 13.60 12.03
N ALA A 321 -5.42 12.64 11.12
CA ALA A 321 -5.79 11.25 11.34
C ALA A 321 -4.58 10.40 11.69
N ASP A 322 -3.49 10.50 10.91
CA ASP A 322 -2.26 9.72 11.09
C ASP A 322 -1.03 10.51 10.62
N LEU A 323 0.14 10.06 11.07
CA LEU A 323 1.44 10.57 10.64
C LEU A 323 2.45 9.42 10.56
N PHE A 324 3.00 9.18 9.38
CA PHE A 324 4.04 8.18 9.16
C PHE A 324 5.35 8.85 8.75
N THR A 325 6.46 8.18 8.98
CA THR A 325 7.78 8.63 8.55
C THR A 325 8.46 7.58 7.69
N GLN A 326 9.09 8.03 6.60
CA GLN A 326 9.89 7.18 5.73
C GLN A 326 11.29 7.77 5.57
N ARG A 327 12.31 7.07 6.07
CA ARG A 327 13.70 7.45 5.82
C ARG A 327 14.09 7.03 4.40
N VAL A 328 14.39 8.01 3.54
CA VAL A 328 14.80 7.78 2.14
C VAL A 328 16.33 7.64 2.06
N HIS A 329 17.07 8.58 2.64
CA HIS A 329 18.53 8.55 2.77
C HIS A 329 18.98 9.43 3.96
N ARG A 330 20.29 9.62 4.14
CA ARG A 330 20.84 10.33 5.32
C ARG A 330 20.28 11.73 5.54
N SER A 331 19.95 12.46 4.48
CA SER A 331 19.48 13.84 4.53
C SER A 331 18.01 14.02 4.16
N LEU A 332 17.24 12.94 3.93
CA LEU A 332 15.83 13.03 3.57
C LEU A 332 15.01 12.01 4.35
N THR A 333 14.14 12.52 5.21
CA THR A 333 13.05 11.76 5.82
C THR A 333 11.73 12.38 5.35
N ARG A 334 10.90 11.59 4.71
CA ARG A 334 9.54 11.98 4.34
C ARG A 334 8.61 11.81 5.52
N ARG A 335 7.76 12.78 5.72
CA ARG A 335 6.59 12.76 6.58
C ARG A 335 5.37 12.54 5.69
N ILE A 336 4.56 11.57 6.02
CA ILE A 336 3.31 11.26 5.31
C ILE A 336 2.20 11.58 6.29
N THR A 337 1.56 12.72 6.08
CA THR A 337 0.51 13.23 6.96
C THR A 337 -0.84 12.90 6.36
N VAL A 338 -1.69 12.21 7.12
CA VAL A 338 -3.06 11.85 6.76
C VAL A 338 -4.02 12.80 7.44
N LEU A 339 -4.81 13.50 6.66
CA LEU A 339 -5.69 14.58 7.08
C LEU A 339 -7.12 14.31 6.61
N ASP A 340 -8.08 14.38 7.52
CA ASP A 340 -9.50 14.24 7.23
C ASP A 340 -10.19 15.63 7.27
N LYS A 341 -11.14 15.86 6.34
CA LYS A 341 -12.03 17.03 6.35
C LYS A 341 -13.29 16.78 7.13
#